data_b98cb3cb82656411245ccdbbd3bd5c79
#
_entry.id   b98cb3cb82656411245ccdbbd3bd5c79
#
_cell.length_a   1.000
_cell.length_b   1.000
_cell.length_c   1.000
_cell.angle_alpha   90.00
_cell.angle_beta   90.00
_cell.angle_gamma   90.00
#
_symmetry.space_group_name_H-M   'P 1'
#
loop_
_entity.id
_entity.type
_entity.pdbx_description
1 polymer ?
#
loop_
_entity_poly.entity_id
_entity_poly.type
_entity_poly.pdbx_seq_one_letter_code
_entity_poly.pdbx_strand_id
1 'polypeptide(L)'
;MAQWNKNTIPKCKIKNCSDEVLVTVERIGYGGKLYRRVIKAVYFPYHHCTIDDMAWDMDDGIPNDWEYSEEDDSYWIPQGWYEVSDYFERYSYSEITDRVTAWMKLPKPYEPRVKEFGGGENE
;
A
#
# COMPACT_ATOMS: atom_id res chain seq x y z
N MET A 1 8.26 7.29 -19.15
CA MET A 1 8.95 7.89 -18.00
C MET A 1 8.07 7.92 -16.78
N ALA A 2 8.63 7.56 -15.66
CA ALA A 2 7.87 7.56 -14.42
C ALA A 2 7.52 8.99 -14.01
N GLN A 3 6.33 9.16 -13.49
CA GLN A 3 5.86 10.48 -13.08
C GLN A 3 5.21 10.40 -11.71
N TRP A 4 5.62 11.28 -10.83
CA TRP A 4 5.05 11.38 -9.50
C TRP A 4 3.75 12.17 -9.55
N ASN A 5 2.73 11.64 -8.89
CA ASN A 5 1.42 12.28 -8.78
C ASN A 5 1.29 12.90 -7.40
N LYS A 6 0.88 14.16 -7.36
CA LYS A 6 0.71 14.90 -6.10
C LYS A 6 -0.75 15.29 -5.93
N ASN A 7 -1.20 15.35 -4.67
CA ASN A 7 -2.55 15.80 -4.33
C ASN A 7 -3.67 14.96 -4.93
N THR A 8 -3.37 13.70 -5.24
CA THR A 8 -4.35 12.75 -5.75
C THR A 8 -4.12 11.42 -5.05
N ILE A 9 -5.04 10.49 -5.26
CA ILE A 9 -4.90 9.15 -4.75
C ILE A 9 -5.04 8.18 -5.92
N PRO A 10 -4.42 6.99 -5.83
CA PRO A 10 -4.59 6.00 -6.88
C PRO A 10 -6.01 5.45 -6.87
N LYS A 11 -6.42 4.93 -8.01
CA LYS A 11 -7.76 4.36 -8.15
C LYS A 11 -7.89 3.14 -7.24
N CYS A 12 -9.05 3.04 -6.58
CA CYS A 12 -9.32 1.94 -5.67
C CYS A 12 -10.44 1.07 -6.19
N LYS A 13 -10.32 -0.23 -5.93
CA LYS A 13 -11.36 -1.19 -6.30
C LYS A 13 -12.48 -1.16 -5.28
N ILE A 14 -13.66 -1.60 -5.68
CA ILE A 14 -14.81 -1.65 -4.77
C ILE A 14 -14.49 -2.61 -3.63
N LYS A 15 -14.69 -2.15 -2.40
CA LYS A 15 -14.44 -2.92 -1.18
C LYS A 15 -13.01 -3.47 -1.12
N ASN A 16 -12.08 -2.69 -1.63
CA ASN A 16 -10.68 -3.06 -1.62
C ASN A 16 -9.84 -1.80 -1.62
N CYS A 17 -8.55 -1.94 -1.36
CA CYS A 17 -7.64 -0.80 -1.40
C CYS A 17 -7.23 -0.50 -2.84
N SER A 18 -6.41 0.50 -3.00
CA SER A 18 -5.81 0.81 -4.30
C SER A 18 -4.87 -0.30 -4.74
N ASP A 19 -4.47 -0.27 -5.99
CA ASP A 19 -3.34 -1.07 -6.45
C ASP A 19 -2.11 -0.64 -5.67
N GLU A 20 -1.14 -1.55 -5.59
CA GLU A 20 0.13 -1.21 -4.95
C GLU A 20 0.86 -0.19 -5.81
N VAL A 21 1.39 0.82 -5.15
CA VAL A 21 2.11 1.90 -5.81
C VAL A 21 3.34 2.22 -5.00
N LEU A 22 4.24 3.02 -5.57
CA LEU A 22 5.35 3.59 -4.82
C LEU A 22 4.91 4.93 -4.28
N VAL A 23 5.30 5.24 -3.05
CA VAL A 23 5.05 6.55 -2.45
C VAL A 23 6.34 7.11 -1.91
N THR A 24 6.45 8.45 -1.97
CA THR A 24 7.52 9.16 -1.30
C THR A 24 6.99 9.58 0.06
N VAL A 25 7.71 9.21 1.12
CA VAL A 25 7.36 9.61 2.47
C VAL A 25 8.45 10.50 3.04
N GLU A 26 8.04 11.46 3.86
CA GLU A 26 8.95 12.42 4.48
C GLU A 26 8.66 12.53 5.96
N ARG A 27 9.71 12.76 6.73
CA ARG A 27 9.56 13.10 8.13
C ARG A 27 10.72 13.96 8.57
N ILE A 28 10.48 14.77 9.59
CA ILE A 28 11.52 15.55 10.23
C ILE A 28 12.05 14.70 11.36
N GLY A 29 13.32 14.34 11.27
CA GLY A 29 13.95 13.51 12.26
C GLY A 29 14.65 14.31 13.33
N TYR A 30 15.48 13.62 14.07
CA TYR A 30 16.24 14.21 15.15
C TYR A 30 17.12 15.37 14.63
N GLY A 31 17.11 16.47 15.36
CA GLY A 31 17.89 17.64 14.97
C GLY A 31 17.29 18.44 13.83
N GLY A 32 16.03 18.19 13.49
CA GLY A 32 15.37 18.93 12.43
C GLY A 32 15.73 18.49 11.03
N LYS A 33 16.42 17.36 10.90
CA LYS A 33 16.85 16.87 9.60
C LYS A 33 15.67 16.21 8.84
N LEU A 34 15.55 16.55 7.57
CA LEU A 34 14.51 15.97 6.72
C LEU A 34 14.98 14.62 6.18
N TYR A 35 14.16 13.60 6.38
CA TYR A 35 14.39 12.27 5.81
C TYR A 35 13.32 12.01 4.77
N ARG A 36 13.74 11.43 3.65
CA ARG A 36 12.84 11.13 2.53
C ARG A 36 13.19 9.76 1.99
N ARG A 37 12.17 8.93 1.77
CA ARG A 37 12.39 7.60 1.20
C ARG A 37 11.20 7.17 0.37
N VAL A 38 11.38 6.13 -0.43
CA VAL A 38 10.34 5.57 -1.29
C VAL A 38 9.98 4.18 -0.77
N ILE A 39 8.69 3.93 -0.59
CA ILE A 39 8.21 2.64 -0.12
C ILE A 39 7.02 2.21 -0.95
N LYS A 40 6.70 0.91 -0.90
CA LYS A 40 5.53 0.37 -1.56
C LYS A 40 4.33 0.52 -0.62
N ALA A 41 3.21 0.97 -1.17
CA ALA A 41 2.04 1.29 -0.35
C ALA A 41 0.74 1.12 -1.12
N VAL A 42 -0.36 1.09 -0.36
CA VAL A 42 -1.71 1.13 -0.89
C VAL A 42 -2.47 2.23 -0.16
N TYR A 43 -3.57 2.67 -0.77
CA TYR A 43 -4.43 3.68 -0.16
C TYR A 43 -5.80 3.09 0.15
N PHE A 44 -6.33 3.41 1.33
CA PHE A 44 -7.68 3.05 1.74
C PHE A 44 -8.51 4.30 1.82
N PRO A 45 -9.55 4.44 0.98
CA PRO A 45 -10.47 5.59 1.09
C PRO A 45 -11.33 5.50 2.35
N TYR A 46 -11.93 6.61 2.72
CA TYR A 46 -12.80 6.69 3.89
C TYR A 46 -14.03 5.78 3.72
N HIS A 47 -14.34 4.97 4.73
CA HIS A 47 -15.50 4.06 4.73
C HIS A 47 -15.60 3.26 3.43
N HIS A 48 -14.47 2.73 3.00
CA HIS A 48 -14.40 2.05 1.71
C HIS A 48 -14.38 0.54 1.85
N CYS A 49 -13.60 0.03 2.79
CA CYS A 49 -13.56 -1.41 3.03
C CYS A 49 -13.31 -1.69 4.50
N THR A 50 -13.76 -2.87 4.91
CA THR A 50 -13.63 -3.32 6.29
C THR A 50 -12.50 -4.32 6.40
N ILE A 51 -12.16 -4.68 7.65
CA ILE A 51 -11.15 -5.70 7.88
C ILE A 51 -11.58 -7.04 7.29
N ASP A 52 -12.89 -7.31 7.28
CA ASP A 52 -13.39 -8.55 6.69
C ASP A 52 -13.29 -8.54 5.16
N ASP A 53 -13.51 -7.39 4.54
CA ASP A 53 -13.34 -7.25 3.09
C ASP A 53 -11.91 -7.59 2.67
N MET A 54 -10.94 -7.28 3.51
CA MET A 54 -9.54 -7.53 3.24
C MET A 54 -9.04 -8.85 3.83
N ALA A 55 -9.93 -9.57 4.53
CA ALA A 55 -9.57 -10.80 5.22
C ALA A 55 -8.39 -10.59 6.19
N TRP A 56 -8.38 -9.44 6.86
CA TRP A 56 -7.34 -9.14 7.82
C TRP A 56 -7.60 -9.88 9.12
N ASP A 57 -6.53 -10.44 9.66
CA ASP A 57 -6.57 -11.12 10.96
C ASP A 57 -6.11 -10.12 12.02
N MET A 58 -7.00 -9.83 12.95
CA MET A 58 -6.74 -8.86 14.00
C MET A 58 -6.52 -9.56 15.34
N ASP A 59 -5.61 -10.52 15.35
CA ASP A 59 -5.33 -11.34 16.55
C ASP A 59 -4.98 -10.52 17.78
N ASP A 60 -4.30 -9.40 17.58
CA ASP A 60 -3.90 -8.54 18.70
C ASP A 60 -5.03 -7.58 19.12
N GLY A 61 -6.20 -7.74 18.53
CA GLY A 61 -7.33 -6.87 18.83
C GLY A 61 -7.40 -5.68 17.87
N ILE A 62 -8.52 -5.00 17.92
CA ILE A 62 -8.78 -3.85 17.05
C ILE A 62 -8.52 -2.58 17.85
N PRO A 63 -7.76 -1.61 17.30
CA PRO A 63 -7.53 -0.35 18.01
C PRO A 63 -8.85 0.32 18.39
N ASN A 64 -8.87 0.96 19.55
CA ASN A 64 -10.09 1.55 20.11
C ASN A 64 -10.68 2.66 19.25
N ASP A 65 -9.86 3.31 18.45
CA ASP A 65 -10.30 4.44 17.64
C ASP A 65 -10.79 4.03 16.24
N TRP A 66 -10.82 2.74 15.95
CA TRP A 66 -11.34 2.28 14.66
C TRP A 66 -12.86 2.25 14.71
N GLU A 67 -13.47 2.69 13.63
CA GLU A 67 -14.92 2.84 13.56
C GLU A 67 -15.60 1.54 13.16
N TYR A 68 -16.69 1.19 13.86
CA TYR A 68 -17.45 -0.02 13.60
C TYR A 68 -18.55 0.25 12.58
N SER A 69 -18.75 -0.69 11.66
CA SER A 69 -19.86 -0.65 10.72
C SER A 69 -20.91 -1.66 11.15
N GLU A 70 -22.07 -1.17 11.61
CA GLU A 70 -23.15 -2.06 12.03
C GLU A 70 -23.71 -2.86 10.85
N GLU A 71 -23.78 -2.22 9.69
CA GLU A 71 -24.31 -2.86 8.49
C GLU A 71 -23.45 -4.06 8.06
N ASP A 72 -22.15 -3.91 8.16
CA ASP A 72 -21.21 -4.96 7.74
C ASP A 72 -20.78 -5.86 8.89
N ASP A 73 -21.17 -5.51 10.12
CA ASP A 73 -20.74 -6.21 11.32
C ASP A 73 -19.21 -6.39 11.31
N SER A 74 -18.52 -5.30 11.04
CA SER A 74 -17.07 -5.30 10.92
C SER A 74 -16.55 -3.89 11.17
N TYR A 75 -15.24 -3.73 11.19
CA TYR A 75 -14.62 -2.43 11.42
C TYR A 75 -14.08 -1.86 10.13
N TRP A 76 -14.30 -0.56 9.94
CA TRP A 76 -13.74 0.15 8.80
C TRP A 76 -12.23 0.26 8.96
N ILE A 77 -11.50 -0.03 7.89
CA ILE A 77 -10.07 0.26 7.86
C ILE A 77 -9.93 1.77 7.73
N PRO A 78 -9.21 2.44 8.65
CA PRO A 78 -9.10 3.89 8.58
C PRO A 78 -8.54 4.39 7.28
N GLN A 79 -9.06 5.54 6.84
CA GLN A 79 -8.59 6.18 5.61
C GLN A 79 -7.11 6.51 5.72
N GLY A 80 -6.38 6.28 4.65
CA GLY A 80 -4.98 6.68 4.59
C GLY A 80 -4.12 5.74 3.80
N TRP A 81 -2.82 5.98 3.90
CA TRP A 81 -1.80 5.19 3.24
C TRP A 81 -1.26 4.12 4.16
N TYR A 82 -1.04 2.93 3.62
CA TYR A 82 -0.50 1.82 4.39
C TYR A 82 0.69 1.23 3.63
N GLU A 83 1.78 1.03 4.35
CA GLU A 83 2.95 0.38 3.79
C GLU A 83 2.67 -1.10 3.61
N VAL A 84 3.07 -1.65 2.45
CA VAL A 84 2.89 -3.07 2.15
C VAL A 84 4.23 -3.76 2.29
N SER A 85 4.25 -4.80 3.13
CA SER A 85 5.42 -5.64 3.27
C SER A 85 5.03 -7.04 2.82
N ASP A 86 5.78 -7.60 1.87
CA ASP A 86 5.46 -8.90 1.30
C ASP A 86 6.64 -9.86 1.41
N TYR A 87 7.11 -10.02 2.62
CA TYR A 87 8.24 -10.88 2.90
C TYR A 87 7.83 -12.35 2.78
N PHE A 88 8.48 -13.08 1.89
CA PHE A 88 8.12 -14.45 1.52
C PHE A 88 6.69 -14.47 0.99
N GLU A 89 5.84 -15.30 1.59
CA GLU A 89 4.46 -15.43 1.15
C GLU A 89 3.50 -14.69 2.08
N ARG A 90 4.03 -13.78 2.87
CA ARG A 90 3.23 -13.02 3.82
C ARG A 90 3.09 -11.59 3.39
N TYR A 91 1.85 -11.11 3.46
CA TYR A 91 1.56 -9.69 3.29
C TYR A 91 1.24 -9.10 4.64
N SER A 92 1.78 -7.95 4.92
CA SER A 92 1.37 -7.17 6.08
C SER A 92 1.21 -5.73 5.68
N TYR A 93 0.29 -5.06 6.37
CA TYR A 93 -0.04 -3.66 6.10
C TYR A 93 0.19 -2.87 7.38
N SER A 94 0.92 -1.77 7.26
CA SER A 94 1.20 -0.91 8.41
C SER A 94 0.84 0.52 8.05
N GLU A 95 0.05 1.15 8.90
CA GLU A 95 -0.37 2.52 8.66
C GLU A 95 0.86 3.43 8.57
N ILE A 96 0.88 4.27 7.53
CA ILE A 96 1.97 5.23 7.35
C ILE A 96 1.63 6.49 8.13
N THR A 97 2.46 6.81 9.11
CA THR A 97 2.27 8.01 9.92
C THR A 97 3.12 9.18 9.41
N ASP A 98 4.12 8.89 8.58
CA ASP A 98 4.92 9.93 7.94
C ASP A 98 4.11 10.59 6.84
N ARG A 99 4.54 11.77 6.42
CA ARG A 99 3.85 12.50 5.37
C ARG A 99 4.10 11.86 4.01
N VAL A 100 3.03 11.47 3.31
CA VAL A 100 3.12 11.00 1.93
C VAL A 100 3.01 12.21 1.02
N THR A 101 4.02 12.46 0.21
CA THR A 101 4.06 13.65 -0.63
C THR A 101 3.68 13.38 -2.07
N ALA A 102 3.88 12.16 -2.56
CA ALA A 102 3.59 11.83 -3.96
C ALA A 102 3.54 10.32 -4.11
N TRP A 103 2.89 9.86 -5.18
CA TRP A 103 2.84 8.44 -5.50
C TRP A 103 3.05 8.25 -6.99
N MET A 104 3.46 7.04 -7.38
CA MET A 104 3.57 6.67 -8.78
C MET A 104 3.31 5.19 -8.93
N LYS A 105 2.90 4.78 -10.12
CA LYS A 105 2.65 3.37 -10.40
C LYS A 105 3.95 2.58 -10.26
N LEU A 106 3.83 1.33 -9.83
CA LEU A 106 4.97 0.44 -9.81
C LEU A 106 5.47 0.23 -11.24
N PRO A 107 6.78 0.14 -11.44
CA PRO A 107 7.30 -0.24 -12.73
C PRO A 107 6.88 -1.67 -13.05
N LYS A 108 6.74 -1.96 -14.33
CA LYS A 108 6.44 -3.32 -14.74
C LYS A 108 7.67 -4.19 -14.47
N PRO A 109 7.46 -5.45 -14.10
CA PRO A 109 8.60 -6.36 -13.95
C PRO A 109 9.33 -6.52 -15.27
N TYR A 110 10.62 -6.81 -15.17
CA TYR A 110 11.38 -7.13 -16.35
C TYR A 110 10.80 -8.38 -17.01
N GLU A 111 10.60 -8.32 -18.31
CA GLU A 111 10.12 -9.46 -19.07
C GLU A 111 11.16 -9.83 -20.11
N PRO A 112 11.84 -10.96 -19.95
CA PRO A 112 12.82 -11.36 -20.93
C PRO A 112 12.13 -11.71 -22.25
N ARG A 113 12.86 -11.56 -23.35
CA ARG A 113 12.33 -11.93 -24.64
C ARG A 113 12.11 -13.44 -24.69
N VAL A 114 11.16 -13.86 -25.53
CA VAL A 114 10.79 -15.26 -25.62
C VAL A 114 12.00 -16.17 -25.87
N LYS A 115 12.90 -15.76 -26.73
CA LYS A 115 14.06 -16.59 -27.04
C LYS A 115 15.04 -16.72 -25.88
N GLU A 116 14.92 -15.88 -24.88
CA GLU A 116 15.74 -16.00 -23.68
C GLU A 116 15.25 -17.13 -22.78
N PHE A 117 13.97 -17.50 -22.92
CA PHE A 117 13.43 -18.65 -22.23
C PHE A 117 13.70 -19.94 -22.97
N GLY A 118 13.54 -19.87 -24.25
CA GLY A 118 13.66 -21.08 -25.06
C GLY A 118 15.08 -21.55 -25.12
N GLY A 119 15.75 -21.05 -24.58
CA GLY A 119 16.98 -21.56 -24.63
C GLY A 119 17.30 -22.43 -23.51
N GLY A 120 17.05 -22.43 -23.75
CA GLY A 120 17.35 -22.80 -23.21
C GLY A 120 18.01 -23.05 -22.91
N GLU A 121 18.19 -22.87 -23.46
CA GLU A 121 18.66 -22.85 -23.32
C GLU A 121 19.20 -22.42 -22.85
N ASN A 122 19.47 -22.00 -23.14
CA ASN A 122 19.84 -21.45 -22.70
C ASN A 122 20.21 -21.08 -22.34
N GLU A 123 20.25 -21.11 -22.61
CA GLU A 123 20.31 -20.75 -22.59
C GLU A 123 20.67 -20.62 -22.41
#